data_4909c6a90907388fc32a2ee7700007b0
#
_entry.id   4909c6a90907388fc32a2ee7700007b0
#
_cell.length_a   1.000
_cell.length_b   1.000
_cell.length_c   1.000
_cell.angle_alpha   90.00
_cell.angle_beta   90.00
_cell.angle_gamma   90.00
#
_symmetry.space_group_name_H-M   'P 1'
#
loop_
_entity.id
_entity.type
_entity.pdbx_description
1 polymer ?
#
loop_
_entity_poly.entity_id
_entity_poly.type
_entity_poly.pdbx_seq_one_letter_code
_entity_poly.pdbx_strand_id
1 'polypeptide(L)'
;ARNESAAITPLLESLDRQTYPKEHFGVHVIVKEPDDPTIAIAGKAGARVHVVRGQKCKGDALDACLKDILTNEPTRYDNYIIVDADCILDENFLEEMNNAAESGAEVITSKKKVKNYFYGNRETQPLSACCNGIIWTLMDNMGNAAKSKSGLPCFVVGTGLMLRADIVRQNGGWPYRATVTEDVELQQDTVLQGWKTFYYQYAVLYMEEATNHRVTNKRRRRWMTGVIDSKRLYAPKIAADAKARHRRREIYHTRNLWIVYLFVGLATLFFAANAVTAVLLSTFRVPEWFYAARNAAIGFLTVYLMFFIMTAVALFADWENIRIPFYRKIELLFVHPLFYM
;
A
#
# COMPACT_ATOMS: atom_id res chain seq x y z
N ALA A 1 -3.21 -8.63 15.18
CA ALA A 1 -4.07 -9.77 14.80
C ALA A 1 -5.45 -9.61 15.43
N ARG A 2 -6.49 -9.95 14.71
CA ARG A 2 -7.87 -9.97 15.22
C ARG A 2 -8.58 -11.17 14.62
N ASN A 3 -8.72 -12.24 15.41
CA ASN A 3 -9.23 -13.55 14.95
C ASN A 3 -8.39 -14.11 13.77
N GLU A 4 -7.06 -13.96 13.87
CA GLU A 4 -6.11 -14.34 12.81
C GLU A 4 -5.38 -15.65 13.14
N SER A 5 -5.96 -16.49 14.00
CA SER A 5 -5.35 -17.76 14.41
C SER A 5 -5.01 -18.69 13.24
N ALA A 6 -5.79 -18.63 12.15
CA ALA A 6 -5.50 -19.40 10.93
C ALA A 6 -4.42 -18.77 10.04
N ALA A 7 -4.26 -17.45 10.09
CA ALA A 7 -3.37 -16.71 9.20
C ALA A 7 -1.99 -16.40 9.80
N ILE A 8 -1.88 -16.31 11.14
CA ILE A 8 -0.65 -15.87 11.80
C ILE A 8 0.47 -16.91 11.79
N THR A 9 0.14 -18.20 11.74
CA THR A 9 1.14 -19.29 11.81
C THR A 9 2.21 -19.17 10.71
N PRO A 10 1.89 -18.97 9.43
CA PRO A 10 2.91 -18.79 8.39
C PRO A 10 3.81 -17.56 8.62
N LEU A 11 3.28 -16.47 9.18
CA LEU A 11 4.08 -15.31 9.55
C LEU A 11 5.09 -15.66 10.65
N LEU A 12 4.66 -16.29 11.72
CA LEU A 12 5.53 -16.69 12.84
C LEU A 12 6.60 -17.68 12.41
N GLU A 13 6.25 -18.64 11.55
CA GLU A 13 7.22 -19.57 10.95
C GLU A 13 8.24 -18.84 10.06
N SER A 14 7.81 -17.82 9.31
CA SER A 14 8.74 -17.02 8.50
C SER A 14 9.66 -16.15 9.35
N LEU A 15 9.20 -15.68 10.50
CA LEU A 15 10.02 -14.98 11.49
C LEU A 15 11.04 -15.92 12.16
N ASP A 16 10.67 -17.19 12.39
CA ASP A 16 11.60 -18.19 12.94
C ASP A 16 12.73 -18.53 11.96
N ARG A 17 12.46 -18.47 10.64
CA ARG A 17 13.44 -18.74 9.56
C ARG A 17 14.28 -17.52 9.15
N GLN A 18 14.15 -16.36 9.81
CA GLN A 18 14.96 -15.19 9.43
C GLN A 18 16.46 -15.45 9.58
N THR A 19 17.24 -14.98 8.60
CA THR A 19 18.72 -15.01 8.64
C THR A 19 19.28 -14.02 9.64
N TYR A 20 18.55 -12.99 10.00
CA TYR A 20 18.91 -11.98 10.98
C TYR A 20 18.96 -12.58 12.40
N PRO A 21 20.01 -12.33 13.22
CA PRO A 21 20.19 -12.96 14.53
C PRO A 21 18.99 -12.72 15.47
N LYS A 22 18.50 -13.79 16.10
CA LYS A 22 17.28 -13.76 16.95
C LYS A 22 17.42 -12.87 18.19
N GLU A 23 18.64 -12.66 18.67
CA GLU A 23 18.94 -11.77 19.80
C GLU A 23 18.78 -10.29 19.44
N HIS A 24 18.75 -9.94 18.15
CA HIS A 24 18.64 -8.56 17.66
C HIS A 24 17.22 -8.12 17.33
N PHE A 25 16.22 -9.00 17.46
CA PHE A 25 14.84 -8.58 17.29
C PHE A 25 13.89 -9.22 18.32
N GLY A 26 12.76 -8.58 18.55
CA GLY A 26 11.67 -9.08 19.37
C GLY A 26 10.36 -9.07 18.60
N VAL A 27 9.54 -10.12 18.81
CA VAL A 27 8.24 -10.24 18.15
C VAL A 27 7.14 -9.88 19.14
N HIS A 28 6.34 -8.87 18.79
CA HIS A 28 5.20 -8.40 19.57
C HIS A 28 3.91 -8.64 18.80
N VAL A 29 3.00 -9.42 19.34
CA VAL A 29 1.70 -9.71 18.71
C VAL A 29 0.60 -9.01 19.49
N ILE A 30 -0.19 -8.20 18.79
CA ILE A 30 -1.28 -7.43 19.37
C ILE A 30 -2.59 -8.12 19.04
N VAL A 31 -3.37 -8.44 20.07
CA VAL A 31 -4.71 -9.04 19.96
C VAL A 31 -5.75 -8.14 20.63
N LYS A 32 -7.01 -8.28 20.25
CA LYS A 32 -8.08 -7.47 20.81
C LYS A 32 -8.67 -8.08 22.07
N GLU A 33 -8.99 -9.36 22.00
CA GLU A 33 -9.74 -10.04 23.05
C GLU A 33 -8.83 -11.03 23.82
N PRO A 34 -9.04 -11.20 25.12
CA PRO A 34 -8.18 -12.07 25.95
C PRO A 34 -8.38 -13.57 25.70
N ASP A 35 -9.44 -13.96 25.03
CA ASP A 35 -9.78 -15.31 24.63
C ASP A 35 -9.44 -15.62 23.16
N ASP A 36 -8.75 -14.70 22.46
CA ASP A 36 -8.34 -14.91 21.07
C ASP A 36 -7.34 -16.09 20.99
N PRO A 37 -7.64 -17.15 20.22
CA PRO A 37 -6.76 -18.32 20.09
C PRO A 37 -5.38 -17.98 19.51
N THR A 38 -5.21 -16.82 18.88
CA THR A 38 -3.93 -16.29 18.42
C THR A 38 -2.91 -16.16 19.56
N ILE A 39 -3.37 -15.92 20.80
CA ILE A 39 -2.52 -15.78 21.98
C ILE A 39 -1.68 -17.04 22.22
N ALA A 40 -2.33 -18.21 22.19
CA ALA A 40 -1.64 -19.48 22.43
C ALA A 40 -0.64 -19.80 21.31
N ILE A 41 -0.96 -19.46 20.06
CA ILE A 41 -0.09 -19.69 18.90
C ILE A 41 1.14 -18.77 18.98
N ALA A 42 0.93 -17.48 19.23
CA ALA A 42 2.00 -16.50 19.35
C ALA A 42 2.93 -16.79 20.53
N GLY A 43 2.36 -17.17 21.70
CA GLY A 43 3.15 -17.54 22.88
C GLY A 43 4.04 -18.76 22.65
N LYS A 44 3.55 -19.80 21.93
CA LYS A 44 4.37 -20.96 21.55
C LYS A 44 5.53 -20.60 20.61
N ALA A 45 5.36 -19.58 19.80
CA ALA A 45 6.42 -19.06 18.92
C ALA A 45 7.35 -18.07 19.64
N GLY A 46 7.25 -17.89 20.96
CA GLY A 46 8.10 -16.99 21.73
C GLY A 46 7.78 -15.50 21.57
N ALA A 47 6.66 -15.15 20.96
CA ALA A 47 6.24 -13.77 20.82
C ALA A 47 5.65 -13.21 22.12
N ARG A 48 5.92 -11.93 22.43
CA ARG A 48 5.22 -11.20 23.49
C ARG A 48 3.85 -10.78 23.00
N VAL A 49 2.81 -11.15 23.75
CA VAL A 49 1.42 -10.85 23.38
C VAL A 49 0.90 -9.65 24.16
N HIS A 50 0.31 -8.69 23.45
CA HIS A 50 -0.35 -7.52 24.01
C HIS A 50 -1.86 -7.61 23.76
N VAL A 51 -2.66 -7.67 24.84
CA VAL A 51 -4.12 -7.66 24.76
C VAL A 51 -4.63 -6.23 24.90
N VAL A 52 -5.12 -5.66 23.80
CA VAL A 52 -5.59 -4.26 23.76
C VAL A 52 -7.11 -4.23 23.63
N ARG A 53 -7.79 -4.24 24.78
CA ARG A 53 -9.26 -4.16 24.85
C ARG A 53 -9.76 -2.78 24.38
N GLY A 54 -10.94 -2.75 23.80
CA GLY A 54 -11.61 -1.49 23.42
C GLY A 54 -11.01 -0.75 22.22
N GLN A 55 -9.99 -1.30 21.56
CA GLN A 55 -9.43 -0.70 20.35
C GLN A 55 -10.51 -0.53 19.26
N LYS A 56 -10.56 0.65 18.65
CA LYS A 56 -11.49 1.00 17.58
C LYS A 56 -10.87 0.80 16.19
N CYS A 57 -9.56 1.05 16.08
CA CYS A 57 -8.78 0.94 14.86
C CYS A 57 -7.41 0.30 15.12
N LYS A 58 -6.65 0.03 14.06
CA LYS A 58 -5.28 -0.50 14.14
C LYS A 58 -4.33 0.48 14.84
N GLY A 59 -4.54 1.79 14.64
CA GLY A 59 -3.76 2.82 15.30
C GLY A 59 -3.86 2.78 16.83
N ASP A 60 -5.05 2.49 17.40
CA ASP A 60 -5.21 2.33 18.86
C ASP A 60 -4.41 1.13 19.39
N ALA A 61 -4.39 0.05 18.62
CA ALA A 61 -3.65 -1.16 18.96
C ALA A 61 -2.14 -0.91 18.96
N LEU A 62 -1.64 -0.23 17.92
CA LEU A 62 -0.24 0.14 17.80
C LEU A 62 0.18 1.10 18.91
N ASP A 63 -0.64 2.12 19.22
CA ASP A 63 -0.35 3.08 20.28
C ASP A 63 -0.21 2.40 21.66
N ALA A 64 -1.14 1.54 22.00
CA ALA A 64 -1.10 0.81 23.29
C ALA A 64 0.14 -0.09 23.40
N CYS A 65 0.45 -0.85 22.34
CA CYS A 65 1.61 -1.73 22.30
C CYS A 65 2.92 -0.95 22.39
N LEU A 66 3.07 0.10 21.59
CA LEU A 66 4.31 0.90 21.58
C LEU A 66 4.51 1.65 22.90
N LYS A 67 3.45 2.15 23.53
CA LYS A 67 3.53 2.74 24.88
C LYS A 67 3.98 1.74 25.93
N ASP A 68 3.47 0.50 25.86
CA ASP A 68 3.92 -0.57 26.76
C ASP A 68 5.41 -0.88 26.57
N ILE A 69 5.86 -0.98 25.31
CA ILE A 69 7.29 -1.17 24.99
C ILE A 69 8.12 0.01 25.49
N LEU A 70 7.72 1.24 25.23
CA LEU A 70 8.46 2.43 25.67
C LEU A 70 8.53 2.54 27.19
N THR A 71 7.53 2.06 27.92
CA THR A 71 7.52 2.09 29.37
C THR A 71 8.46 1.04 29.96
N ASN A 72 8.44 -0.18 29.41
CA ASN A 72 9.17 -1.30 29.98
C ASN A 72 10.58 -1.46 29.39
N GLU A 73 10.80 -1.07 28.13
CA GLU A 73 12.03 -1.28 27.38
C GLU A 73 12.38 -0.05 26.50
N PRO A 74 12.57 1.16 27.07
CA PRO A 74 12.57 2.43 26.32
C PRO A 74 13.71 2.57 25.31
N THR A 75 14.82 1.86 25.51
CA THR A 75 16.03 1.97 24.67
C THR A 75 16.41 0.67 23.98
N ARG A 76 15.58 -0.36 24.07
CA ARG A 76 15.90 -1.70 23.54
C ARG A 76 15.97 -1.75 22.03
N TYR A 77 15.12 -1.01 21.35
CA TYR A 77 14.97 -1.08 19.90
C TYR A 77 15.40 0.23 19.22
N ASP A 78 16.07 0.11 18.09
CA ASP A 78 16.45 1.23 17.22
C ASP A 78 15.38 1.50 16.16
N ASN A 79 14.62 0.45 15.80
CA ASN A 79 13.56 0.52 14.80
C ASN A 79 12.36 -0.35 15.19
N TYR A 80 11.19 0.02 14.73
CA TYR A 80 9.95 -0.77 14.83
C TYR A 80 9.45 -1.14 13.44
N ILE A 81 9.21 -2.43 13.21
CA ILE A 81 8.65 -2.95 11.96
C ILE A 81 7.21 -3.37 12.21
N ILE A 82 6.29 -2.90 11.38
CA ILE A 82 4.86 -3.24 11.44
C ILE A 82 4.53 -4.20 10.30
N VAL A 83 3.96 -5.35 10.66
CA VAL A 83 3.55 -6.40 9.71
C VAL A 83 2.14 -6.87 10.04
N ASP A 84 1.29 -7.03 9.03
CA ASP A 84 -0.04 -7.63 9.17
C ASP A 84 0.07 -9.15 9.38
N ALA A 85 -0.85 -9.73 10.14
CA ALA A 85 -0.79 -11.12 10.57
C ALA A 85 -0.94 -12.16 9.43
N ASP A 86 -1.48 -11.73 8.28
CA ASP A 86 -1.69 -12.55 7.09
C ASP A 86 -0.51 -12.55 6.10
N CYS A 87 0.58 -11.85 6.46
CA CYS A 87 1.78 -11.78 5.64
C CYS A 87 2.73 -12.97 5.86
N ILE A 88 3.63 -13.18 4.90
CA ILE A 88 4.81 -14.06 5.01
C ILE A 88 6.03 -13.21 4.68
N LEU A 89 7.10 -13.34 5.44
CA LEU A 89 8.36 -12.63 5.20
C LEU A 89 9.32 -13.51 4.40
N ASP A 90 10.12 -12.88 3.53
CA ASP A 90 11.27 -13.57 2.93
C ASP A 90 12.32 -13.86 4.01
N GLU A 91 13.13 -14.89 3.86
CA GLU A 91 14.07 -15.35 4.89
C GLU A 91 15.10 -14.29 5.30
N ASN A 92 15.46 -13.39 4.38
CA ASN A 92 16.39 -12.28 4.61
C ASN A 92 15.68 -10.94 4.91
N PHE A 93 14.35 -10.94 5.12
CA PHE A 93 13.58 -9.69 5.24
C PHE A 93 14.09 -8.75 6.33
N LEU A 94 14.37 -9.26 7.54
CA LEU A 94 14.85 -8.44 8.66
C LEU A 94 16.26 -7.93 8.41
N GLU A 95 17.15 -8.74 7.84
CA GLU A 95 18.50 -8.33 7.45
C GLU A 95 18.44 -7.20 6.41
N GLU A 96 17.60 -7.34 5.40
CA GLU A 96 17.42 -6.33 4.37
C GLU A 96 16.76 -5.04 4.90
N MET A 97 15.85 -5.15 5.86
CA MET A 97 15.30 -3.96 6.53
C MET A 97 16.36 -3.27 7.39
N ASN A 98 17.24 -4.02 8.04
CA ASN A 98 18.39 -3.46 8.75
C ASN A 98 19.37 -2.75 7.80
N ASN A 99 19.70 -3.36 6.66
CA ASN A 99 20.50 -2.73 5.61
C ASN A 99 19.85 -1.43 5.09
N ALA A 100 18.52 -1.44 4.94
CA ALA A 100 17.77 -0.24 4.54
C ALA A 100 17.85 0.89 5.58
N ALA A 101 17.97 0.57 6.88
CA ALA A 101 18.12 1.57 7.94
C ALA A 101 19.40 2.40 7.79
N GLU A 102 20.46 1.86 7.17
CA GLU A 102 21.71 2.58 6.87
C GLU A 102 21.47 3.78 5.94
N SER A 103 20.37 3.82 5.21
CA SER A 103 19.99 5.00 4.41
C SER A 103 19.75 6.25 5.23
N GLY A 104 19.62 6.11 6.54
CA GLY A 104 19.28 7.18 7.49
C GLY A 104 17.84 7.69 7.34
N ALA A 105 16.98 6.98 6.61
CA ALA A 105 15.58 7.36 6.47
C ALA A 105 14.81 7.08 7.78
N GLU A 106 13.90 7.99 8.10
CA GLU A 106 13.03 7.87 9.27
C GLU A 106 11.94 6.82 9.10
N VAL A 107 11.47 6.67 7.86
CA VAL A 107 10.40 5.73 7.50
C VAL A 107 10.79 4.94 6.28
N ILE A 108 10.78 3.62 6.39
CA ILE A 108 11.17 2.71 5.30
C ILE A 108 9.99 1.81 4.95
N THR A 109 9.73 1.65 3.68
CA THR A 109 8.70 0.73 3.17
C THR A 109 9.35 -0.37 2.33
N SER A 110 8.96 -1.61 2.60
CA SER A 110 9.46 -2.80 1.93
C SER A 110 8.73 -3.08 0.62
N LYS A 111 9.23 -4.02 -0.17
CA LYS A 111 8.55 -4.54 -1.37
C LYS A 111 7.45 -5.53 -0.99
N LYS A 112 6.24 -5.28 -1.48
CA LYS A 112 5.09 -6.17 -1.32
C LYS A 112 4.92 -7.04 -2.56
N LYS A 113 4.87 -8.35 -2.36
CA LYS A 113 4.47 -9.31 -3.38
C LYS A 113 3.14 -9.95 -2.98
N VAL A 114 2.40 -10.44 -3.95
CA VAL A 114 1.10 -11.05 -3.70
C VAL A 114 1.30 -12.53 -3.35
N LYS A 115 0.98 -12.89 -2.10
CA LYS A 115 1.05 -14.27 -1.59
C LYS A 115 0.36 -15.28 -2.50
N ASN A 116 -0.80 -14.92 -3.06
CA ASN A 116 -1.56 -15.75 -3.97
C ASN A 116 -0.75 -16.19 -5.21
N TYR A 117 0.23 -15.40 -5.67
CA TYR A 117 1.06 -15.74 -6.83
C TYR A 117 2.12 -16.82 -6.51
N PHE A 118 2.61 -16.86 -5.27
CA PHE A 118 3.73 -17.71 -4.86
C PHE A 118 3.29 -18.95 -4.10
N TYR A 119 2.25 -18.82 -3.28
CA TYR A 119 1.74 -19.86 -2.38
C TYR A 119 0.34 -20.32 -2.76
N GLY A 120 -0.21 -19.79 -3.87
CA GLY A 120 -1.55 -20.08 -4.32
C GLY A 120 -1.61 -21.22 -5.32
N ASN A 121 -2.81 -21.76 -5.46
CA ASN A 121 -3.21 -22.69 -6.51
C ASN A 121 -4.29 -22.03 -7.41
N ARG A 122 -4.88 -22.78 -8.34
CA ARG A 122 -5.93 -22.25 -9.23
C ARG A 122 -7.13 -21.64 -8.47
N GLU A 123 -7.48 -22.16 -7.30
CA GLU A 123 -8.61 -21.70 -6.50
C GLU A 123 -8.29 -20.41 -5.73
N THR A 124 -7.05 -20.27 -5.28
CA THR A 124 -6.58 -19.09 -4.54
C THR A 124 -6.04 -17.98 -5.44
N GLN A 125 -6.01 -18.20 -6.76
CA GLN A 125 -5.63 -17.21 -7.79
C GLN A 125 -6.82 -16.78 -8.65
N PRO A 126 -7.99 -16.40 -8.07
CA PRO A 126 -9.07 -15.87 -8.88
C PRO A 126 -8.66 -14.53 -9.52
N LEU A 127 -9.31 -14.20 -10.61
CA LEU A 127 -9.00 -13.00 -11.39
C LEU A 127 -9.03 -11.71 -10.55
N SER A 128 -9.92 -11.64 -9.55
CA SER A 128 -10.01 -10.51 -8.64
C SER A 128 -8.74 -10.30 -7.80
N ALA A 129 -8.16 -11.38 -7.26
CA ALA A 129 -6.89 -11.30 -6.53
C ALA A 129 -5.73 -10.91 -7.45
N CYS A 130 -5.72 -11.46 -8.68
CA CYS A 130 -4.73 -11.11 -9.69
C CYS A 130 -4.81 -9.63 -10.10
N CYS A 131 -6.03 -9.11 -10.31
CA CYS A 131 -6.23 -7.69 -10.61
C CYS A 131 -5.75 -6.78 -9.47
N ASN A 132 -6.00 -7.16 -8.21
CA ASN A 132 -5.49 -6.40 -7.07
C ASN A 132 -3.96 -6.41 -7.01
N GLY A 133 -3.34 -7.55 -7.34
CA GLY A 133 -1.88 -7.69 -7.33
C GLY A 133 -1.16 -6.73 -8.31
N ILE A 134 -1.78 -6.41 -9.43
CA ILE A 134 -1.22 -5.44 -10.40
C ILE A 134 -1.02 -4.05 -9.76
N ILE A 135 -1.93 -3.64 -8.87
CA ILE A 135 -1.81 -2.34 -8.17
C ILE A 135 -0.55 -2.29 -7.30
N TRP A 136 -0.24 -3.38 -6.58
CA TRP A 136 0.96 -3.44 -5.75
C TRP A 136 2.24 -3.37 -6.57
N THR A 137 2.27 -4.06 -7.71
CA THR A 137 3.37 -3.96 -8.67
C THR A 137 3.57 -2.52 -9.17
N LEU A 138 2.48 -1.85 -9.57
CA LEU A 138 2.53 -0.45 -10.02
C LEU A 138 2.99 0.49 -8.88
N MET A 139 2.47 0.28 -7.68
CA MET A 139 2.80 1.15 -6.54
C MET A 139 4.26 1.00 -6.11
N ASP A 140 4.78 -0.21 -6.00
CA ASP A 140 6.14 -0.45 -5.50
C ASP A 140 7.19 -0.33 -6.60
N ASN A 141 7.08 -1.07 -7.71
CA ASN A 141 8.13 -1.13 -8.72
C ASN A 141 8.23 0.16 -9.55
N MET A 142 7.12 0.90 -9.70
CA MET A 142 7.11 2.14 -10.47
C MET A 142 6.98 3.37 -9.56
N GLY A 143 5.97 3.38 -8.69
CA GLY A 143 5.67 4.52 -7.84
C GLY A 143 6.74 4.74 -6.78
N ASN A 144 6.93 3.79 -5.89
CA ASN A 144 7.86 3.91 -4.76
C ASN A 144 9.32 3.90 -5.22
N ALA A 145 9.68 3.06 -6.18
CA ALA A 145 11.04 3.03 -6.72
C ALA A 145 11.45 4.38 -7.35
N ALA A 146 10.57 4.99 -8.15
CA ALA A 146 10.83 6.29 -8.76
C ALA A 146 10.89 7.42 -7.71
N LYS A 147 9.98 7.41 -6.73
CA LYS A 147 9.95 8.39 -5.64
C LYS A 147 11.19 8.32 -4.77
N SER A 148 11.59 7.13 -4.37
CA SER A 148 12.79 6.90 -3.55
C SER A 148 14.05 7.41 -4.26
N LYS A 149 14.25 7.05 -5.54
CA LYS A 149 15.37 7.54 -6.36
C LYS A 149 15.37 9.06 -6.54
N SER A 150 14.21 9.68 -6.53
CA SER A 150 14.06 11.13 -6.70
C SER A 150 14.04 11.91 -5.39
N GLY A 151 14.22 11.26 -4.23
CA GLY A 151 14.14 11.88 -2.92
C GLY A 151 12.74 12.44 -2.61
N LEU A 152 11.69 11.80 -3.13
CA LEU A 152 10.30 12.19 -2.93
C LEU A 152 9.64 11.28 -1.89
N PRO A 153 8.64 11.77 -1.16
CA PRO A 153 7.92 10.96 -0.19
C PRO A 153 7.31 9.71 -0.83
N CYS A 154 7.74 8.53 -0.36
CA CYS A 154 7.21 7.24 -0.78
C CYS A 154 5.78 7.03 -0.29
N PHE A 155 5.04 6.14 -0.94
CA PHE A 155 3.78 5.64 -0.39
C PHE A 155 4.10 4.73 0.81
N VAL A 156 3.50 5.05 1.95
CA VAL A 156 3.57 4.26 3.16
C VAL A 156 2.33 3.38 3.24
N VAL A 157 2.53 2.10 3.52
CA VAL A 157 1.46 1.11 3.67
C VAL A 157 1.61 0.46 5.05
N GLY A 158 0.51 0.15 5.69
CA GLY A 158 0.45 -0.33 7.06
C GLY A 158 1.07 -1.72 7.32
N THR A 159 1.73 -2.32 6.31
CA THR A 159 2.49 -3.56 6.44
C THR A 159 3.83 -3.47 5.73
N GLY A 160 4.86 -4.11 6.29
CA GLY A 160 6.24 -3.99 5.80
C GLY A 160 6.80 -2.57 5.93
N LEU A 161 6.34 -1.89 6.95
CA LEU A 161 6.71 -0.53 7.32
C LEU A 161 7.70 -0.57 8.48
N MET A 162 8.84 0.09 8.35
CA MET A 162 9.77 0.34 9.45
C MET A 162 9.77 1.82 9.81
N LEU A 163 9.74 2.10 11.10
CA LEU A 163 9.79 3.42 11.68
C LEU A 163 10.95 3.48 12.68
N ARG A 164 11.77 4.52 12.60
CA ARG A 164 12.88 4.74 13.53
C ARG A 164 12.36 5.02 14.95
N ALA A 165 12.97 4.41 15.95
CA ALA A 165 12.46 4.40 17.31
C ALA A 165 12.47 5.78 18.00
N ASP A 166 13.35 6.68 17.59
CA ASP A 166 13.37 8.05 18.12
C ASP A 166 12.07 8.81 17.80
N ILE A 167 11.48 8.56 16.64
CA ILE A 167 10.17 9.12 16.27
C ILE A 167 9.07 8.61 17.19
N VAL A 168 9.08 7.29 17.46
CA VAL A 168 8.10 6.68 18.37
C VAL A 168 8.27 7.23 19.79
N ARG A 169 9.53 7.41 20.24
CA ARG A 169 9.83 8.04 21.53
C ARG A 169 9.38 9.51 21.59
N GLN A 170 9.67 10.30 20.56
CA GLN A 170 9.24 11.71 20.49
C GLN A 170 7.73 11.85 20.52
N ASN A 171 7.00 10.96 19.85
CA ASN A 171 5.55 10.96 19.81
C ASN A 171 4.91 10.34 21.08
N GLY A 172 5.68 9.68 21.93
CA GLY A 172 5.18 8.94 23.09
C GLY A 172 4.27 7.77 22.71
N GLY A 173 4.50 7.14 21.53
CA GLY A 173 3.70 6.05 20.98
C GLY A 173 3.31 6.26 19.51
N TRP A 174 2.10 5.85 19.15
CA TRP A 174 1.53 5.94 17.81
C TRP A 174 0.38 6.96 17.73
N PRO A 175 0.60 8.19 17.24
CA PRO A 175 -0.42 9.24 17.28
C PRO A 175 -1.49 9.13 16.18
N TYR A 176 -1.27 8.28 15.17
CA TYR A 176 -2.10 8.19 13.94
C TYR A 176 -3.34 7.33 14.18
N ARG A 177 -4.43 7.95 14.63
CA ARG A 177 -5.68 7.29 15.06
C ARG A 177 -6.94 8.04 14.66
N ALA A 178 -6.79 9.14 13.93
CA ALA A 178 -7.93 10.01 13.60
C ALA A 178 -8.77 9.44 12.45
N THR A 179 -8.17 8.60 11.61
CA THR A 179 -8.85 8.00 10.45
C THR A 179 -8.76 6.45 10.48
N VAL A 180 -9.39 5.81 9.51
CA VAL A 180 -9.35 4.35 9.36
C VAL A 180 -8.11 3.82 8.62
N THR A 181 -7.17 4.73 8.28
CA THR A 181 -5.91 4.44 7.58
C THR A 181 -4.77 5.16 8.30
N GLU A 182 -4.28 4.54 9.36
CA GLU A 182 -3.19 5.04 10.20
C GLU A 182 -1.88 5.24 9.42
N ASP A 183 -1.66 4.44 8.40
CA ASP A 183 -0.52 4.48 7.50
C ASP A 183 -0.55 5.72 6.58
N VAL A 184 -1.73 6.09 6.09
CA VAL A 184 -1.90 7.31 5.29
C VAL A 184 -1.72 8.55 6.17
N GLU A 185 -2.16 8.52 7.44
CA GLU A 185 -1.89 9.61 8.38
C GLU A 185 -0.38 9.77 8.61
N LEU A 186 0.33 8.67 8.88
CA LEU A 186 1.79 8.68 8.99
C LEU A 186 2.43 9.23 7.73
N GLN A 187 2.00 8.79 6.54
CA GLN A 187 2.52 9.32 5.27
C GLN A 187 2.33 10.84 5.14
N GLN A 188 1.20 11.38 5.55
CA GLN A 188 0.99 12.83 5.53
C GLN A 188 1.92 13.54 6.53
N ASP A 189 2.12 12.95 7.71
CA ASP A 189 2.98 13.51 8.74
C ASP A 189 4.46 13.47 8.34
N THR A 190 4.93 12.42 7.62
CA THR A 190 6.30 12.39 7.09
C THR A 190 6.61 13.64 6.27
N VAL A 191 5.64 14.12 5.49
CA VAL A 191 5.80 15.34 4.69
C VAL A 191 5.79 16.57 5.57
N LEU A 192 4.90 16.63 6.56
CA LEU A 192 4.80 17.76 7.47
C LEU A 192 6.06 17.93 8.32
N GLN A 193 6.60 16.83 8.85
CA GLN A 193 7.83 16.82 9.65
C GLN A 193 9.11 16.95 8.79
N GLY A 194 9.01 16.66 7.50
CA GLY A 194 10.16 16.62 6.59
C GLY A 194 11.01 15.35 6.76
N TRP A 195 10.41 14.29 7.28
CA TRP A 195 11.11 13.00 7.42
C TRP A 195 11.39 12.39 6.05
N LYS A 196 12.57 11.81 5.91
CA LYS A 196 12.96 11.07 4.72
C LYS A 196 12.25 9.72 4.71
N THR A 197 11.57 9.43 3.62
CA THR A 197 11.02 8.10 3.37
C THR A 197 11.87 7.35 2.34
N PHE A 198 12.02 6.05 2.51
CA PHE A 198 12.81 5.22 1.61
C PHE A 198 12.08 3.93 1.26
N TYR A 199 12.06 3.59 -0.02
CA TYR A 199 11.58 2.30 -0.50
C TYR A 199 12.74 1.37 -0.76
N TYR A 200 12.73 0.19 -0.13
CA TYR A 200 13.79 -0.79 -0.27
C TYR A 200 13.27 -2.08 -0.91
N GLN A 201 13.70 -2.31 -2.15
CA GLN A 201 13.15 -3.38 -3.00
C GLN A 201 13.61 -4.79 -2.61
N TYR A 202 14.67 -4.93 -1.81
CA TYR A 202 15.24 -6.22 -1.43
C TYR A 202 14.60 -6.81 -0.17
N ALA A 203 14.02 -5.98 0.70
CA ALA A 203 13.19 -6.44 1.80
C ALA A 203 11.81 -6.82 1.27
N VAL A 204 11.55 -8.11 1.12
CA VAL A 204 10.34 -8.63 0.48
C VAL A 204 9.40 -9.28 1.48
N LEU A 205 8.14 -8.90 1.42
CA LEU A 205 7.05 -9.62 2.10
C LEU A 205 5.94 -10.01 1.11
N TYR A 206 5.20 -11.05 1.48
CA TYR A 206 4.09 -11.59 0.71
C TYR A 206 2.79 -11.36 1.46
N MET A 207 1.90 -10.54 0.89
CA MET A 207 0.60 -10.20 1.47
C MET A 207 -0.53 -10.91 0.73
N GLU A 208 -1.59 -11.26 1.45
CA GLU A 208 -2.73 -11.96 0.89
C GLU A 208 -3.74 -11.00 0.25
N GLU A 209 -4.12 -11.28 -0.99
CA GLU A 209 -5.19 -10.57 -1.66
C GLU A 209 -6.52 -11.31 -1.54
N ALA A 210 -7.58 -10.52 -1.33
CA ALA A 210 -8.91 -11.06 -1.21
C ALA A 210 -9.36 -11.76 -2.50
N THR A 211 -9.81 -13.00 -2.37
CA THR A 211 -10.30 -13.82 -3.47
C THR A 211 -11.75 -13.49 -3.87
N ASN A 212 -12.47 -12.78 -2.99
CA ASN A 212 -13.87 -12.42 -3.18
C ASN A 212 -14.03 -10.93 -3.52
N HIS A 213 -14.71 -10.63 -4.64
CA HIS A 213 -14.94 -9.27 -5.12
C HIS A 213 -15.69 -8.37 -4.10
N ARG A 214 -16.66 -8.91 -3.35
CA ARG A 214 -17.39 -8.14 -2.31
C ARG A 214 -16.43 -7.70 -1.18
N VAL A 215 -15.53 -8.59 -0.75
CA VAL A 215 -14.51 -8.29 0.26
C VAL A 215 -13.54 -7.23 -0.27
N THR A 216 -13.08 -7.37 -1.51
CA THR A 216 -12.23 -6.39 -2.19
C THR A 216 -12.88 -5.01 -2.22
N ASN A 217 -14.14 -4.91 -2.63
CA ASN A 217 -14.83 -3.63 -2.70
C ASN A 217 -15.03 -2.98 -1.32
N LYS A 218 -15.36 -3.77 -0.28
CA LYS A 218 -15.45 -3.27 1.09
C LYS A 218 -14.10 -2.71 1.57
N ARG A 219 -13.01 -3.43 1.28
CA ARG A 219 -11.62 -3.04 1.61
C ARG A 219 -11.22 -1.74 0.88
N ARG A 220 -11.48 -1.63 -0.41
CA ARG A 220 -11.22 -0.42 -1.22
C ARG A 220 -12.02 0.79 -0.72
N ARG A 221 -13.31 0.61 -0.43
CA ARG A 221 -14.13 1.70 0.13
C ARG A 221 -13.55 2.22 1.44
N ARG A 222 -13.12 1.33 2.35
CA ARG A 222 -12.45 1.72 3.59
C ARG A 222 -11.16 2.51 3.31
N TRP A 223 -10.33 2.03 2.39
CA TRP A 223 -9.09 2.73 2.01
C TRP A 223 -9.35 4.11 1.41
N MET A 224 -10.27 4.21 0.47
CA MET A 224 -10.62 5.50 -0.15
C MET A 224 -11.19 6.49 0.87
N THR A 225 -12.06 6.05 1.77
CA THR A 225 -12.57 6.89 2.86
C THR A 225 -11.41 7.40 3.73
N GLY A 226 -10.52 6.49 4.18
CA GLY A 226 -9.36 6.88 4.99
C GLY A 226 -8.42 7.84 4.29
N VAL A 227 -8.13 7.63 3.00
CA VAL A 227 -7.30 8.56 2.20
C VAL A 227 -7.95 9.94 2.10
N ILE A 228 -9.26 10.02 1.87
CA ILE A 228 -9.98 11.30 1.79
C ILE A 228 -9.95 12.01 3.15
N ASP A 229 -10.24 11.30 4.23
CA ASP A 229 -10.28 11.87 5.58
C ASP A 229 -8.89 12.31 6.04
N SER A 230 -7.85 11.50 5.80
CA SER A 230 -6.47 11.89 6.09
C SER A 230 -6.06 13.13 5.30
N LYS A 231 -6.42 13.22 4.02
CA LYS A 231 -6.13 14.42 3.22
C LYS A 231 -6.87 15.65 3.72
N ARG A 232 -8.13 15.52 4.12
CA ARG A 232 -8.88 16.65 4.72
C ARG A 232 -8.22 17.16 5.99
N LEU A 233 -7.70 16.25 6.81
CA LEU A 233 -7.05 16.59 8.08
C LEU A 233 -5.67 17.23 7.89
N TYR A 234 -4.87 16.74 6.95
CA TYR A 234 -3.46 17.13 6.80
C TYR A 234 -3.20 18.14 5.69
N ALA A 235 -3.99 18.18 4.60
CA ALA A 235 -3.71 19.05 3.47
C ALA A 235 -3.62 20.55 3.82
N PRO A 236 -4.47 21.11 4.71
CA PRO A 236 -4.32 22.50 5.12
C PRO A 236 -3.00 22.76 5.87
N LYS A 237 -2.60 21.84 6.75
CA LYS A 237 -1.35 21.93 7.53
C LYS A 237 -0.13 21.88 6.61
N ILE A 238 -0.11 20.91 5.68
CA ILE A 238 0.96 20.75 4.69
C ILE A 238 1.05 21.98 3.77
N ALA A 239 -0.07 22.53 3.34
CA ALA A 239 -0.09 23.73 2.49
C ALA A 239 0.46 24.95 3.22
N ALA A 240 0.13 25.14 4.50
CA ALA A 240 0.65 26.22 5.32
C ALA A 240 2.15 26.08 5.56
N ASP A 241 2.61 24.89 5.96
CA ASP A 241 4.02 24.60 6.18
C ASP A 241 4.86 24.76 4.90
N ALA A 242 4.39 24.25 3.79
CA ALA A 242 5.12 24.33 2.55
C ALA A 242 5.17 25.77 1.99
N LYS A 243 4.17 26.61 2.29
CA LYS A 243 4.23 28.05 2.01
C LYS A 243 5.30 28.73 2.87
N ALA A 244 5.35 28.39 4.17
CA ALA A 244 6.31 28.97 5.12
C ALA A 244 7.76 28.54 4.81
N ARG A 245 7.99 27.27 4.42
CA ARG A 245 9.32 26.69 4.18
C ARG A 245 9.71 26.62 2.71
N HIS A 246 8.91 27.18 1.77
CA HIS A 246 9.12 27.13 0.32
C HIS A 246 9.24 25.70 -0.27
N ARG A 247 8.63 24.70 0.37
CA ARG A 247 8.68 23.27 -0.04
C ARG A 247 7.55 22.91 -1.00
N ARG A 248 7.51 23.52 -2.19
CA ARG A 248 6.43 23.31 -3.18
C ARG A 248 6.41 21.89 -3.77
N ARG A 249 7.58 21.23 -3.86
CA ARG A 249 7.71 19.90 -4.45
C ARG A 249 6.99 18.85 -3.60
N GLU A 250 7.13 18.90 -2.29
CA GLU A 250 6.49 17.99 -1.34
C GLU A 250 4.97 18.15 -1.37
N ILE A 251 4.46 19.41 -1.48
CA ILE A 251 3.02 19.64 -1.67
C ILE A 251 2.51 18.93 -2.91
N TYR A 252 3.21 19.09 -4.03
CA TYR A 252 2.83 18.49 -5.31
C TYR A 252 2.64 16.98 -5.16
N HIS A 253 3.60 16.29 -4.54
CA HIS A 253 3.56 14.83 -4.38
C HIS A 253 2.56 14.36 -3.34
N THR A 254 2.41 15.08 -2.23
CA THR A 254 1.48 14.73 -1.16
C THR A 254 0.02 14.92 -1.58
N ARG A 255 -0.25 15.94 -2.37
CA ARG A 255 -1.59 16.18 -2.92
C ARG A 255 -1.92 15.26 -4.09
N ASN A 256 -0.99 14.40 -4.52
CA ASN A 256 -1.12 13.55 -5.71
C ASN A 256 -1.55 14.36 -6.94
N LEU A 257 -0.97 15.54 -7.13
CA LEU A 257 -1.32 16.43 -8.25
C LEU A 257 -1.02 15.81 -9.63
N TRP A 258 -0.18 14.76 -9.67
CA TRP A 258 0.03 13.96 -10.88
C TRP A 258 -1.27 13.34 -11.41
N ILE A 259 -2.24 13.03 -10.52
CA ILE A 259 -3.58 12.56 -10.92
C ILE A 259 -4.29 13.62 -11.77
N VAL A 260 -4.13 14.90 -11.42
CA VAL A 260 -4.71 16.00 -12.20
C VAL A 260 -4.15 16.02 -13.63
N TYR A 261 -2.83 15.84 -13.79
CA TYR A 261 -2.23 15.77 -15.14
C TYR A 261 -2.68 14.54 -15.92
N LEU A 262 -2.86 13.42 -15.24
CA LEU A 262 -3.43 12.22 -15.86
C LEU A 262 -4.84 12.53 -16.40
N PHE A 263 -5.72 13.12 -15.58
CA PHE A 263 -7.06 13.51 -16.02
C PHE A 263 -7.03 14.56 -17.13
N VAL A 264 -6.13 15.54 -17.05
CA VAL A 264 -5.94 16.53 -18.13
C VAL A 264 -5.48 15.85 -19.41
N GLY A 265 -4.53 14.92 -19.34
CA GLY A 265 -4.08 14.13 -20.48
C GLY A 265 -5.21 13.31 -21.11
N LEU A 266 -6.00 12.62 -20.28
CA LEU A 266 -7.16 11.86 -20.72
C LEU A 266 -8.24 12.77 -21.37
N ALA A 267 -8.52 13.91 -20.75
CA ALA A 267 -9.46 14.88 -21.30
C ALA A 267 -8.96 15.41 -22.67
N THR A 268 -7.67 15.72 -22.79
CA THR A 268 -7.06 16.15 -24.04
C THR A 268 -7.20 15.10 -25.14
N LEU A 269 -6.90 13.82 -24.82
CA LEU A 269 -7.09 12.71 -25.76
C LEU A 269 -8.55 12.54 -26.16
N PHE A 270 -9.47 12.64 -25.20
CA PHE A 270 -10.90 12.58 -25.45
C PHE A 270 -11.37 13.68 -26.39
N PHE A 271 -10.99 14.93 -26.11
CA PHE A 271 -11.36 16.07 -26.97
C PHE A 271 -10.71 16.00 -28.35
N ALA A 272 -9.45 15.61 -28.45
CA ALA A 272 -8.75 15.44 -29.73
C ALA A 272 -9.44 14.35 -30.59
N ALA A 273 -9.75 13.19 -30.02
CA ALA A 273 -10.45 12.10 -30.71
C ALA A 273 -11.86 12.54 -31.18
N ASN A 274 -12.56 13.31 -30.34
CA ASN A 274 -13.85 13.87 -30.71
C ASN A 274 -13.75 14.89 -31.84
N ALA A 275 -12.75 15.77 -31.83
CA ALA A 275 -12.53 16.75 -32.90
C ALA A 275 -12.23 16.07 -34.24
N VAL A 276 -11.31 15.08 -34.25
CA VAL A 276 -10.96 14.31 -35.44
C VAL A 276 -12.20 13.60 -36.01
N THR A 277 -12.96 12.88 -35.15
CA THR A 277 -14.14 12.16 -35.60
C THR A 277 -15.27 13.11 -36.04
N ALA A 278 -15.40 14.30 -35.45
CA ALA A 278 -16.36 15.31 -35.90
C ALA A 278 -16.05 15.80 -37.32
N VAL A 279 -14.76 16.08 -37.60
CA VAL A 279 -14.32 16.46 -38.95
C VAL A 279 -14.62 15.34 -39.95
N LEU A 280 -14.27 14.08 -39.63
CA LEU A 280 -14.50 12.94 -40.50
C LEU A 280 -15.99 12.70 -40.80
N LEU A 281 -16.87 12.96 -39.81
CA LEU A 281 -18.31 12.78 -39.94
C LEU A 281 -19.05 14.00 -40.47
N SER A 282 -18.39 15.14 -40.64
CA SER A 282 -19.02 16.39 -41.11
C SER A 282 -19.66 16.28 -42.49
N THR A 283 -19.20 15.33 -43.31
CA THR A 283 -19.70 15.06 -44.66
C THR A 283 -20.95 14.16 -44.64
N PHE A 284 -21.31 13.57 -43.49
CA PHE A 284 -22.43 12.65 -43.35
C PHE A 284 -23.55 13.29 -42.54
N ARG A 285 -24.82 13.03 -42.92
CA ARG A 285 -25.98 13.38 -42.09
C ARG A 285 -26.21 12.29 -41.06
N VAL A 286 -25.71 12.50 -39.84
CA VAL A 286 -25.88 11.55 -38.73
C VAL A 286 -26.84 12.09 -37.68
N PRO A 287 -27.70 11.25 -37.05
CA PRO A 287 -28.60 11.66 -35.98
C PRO A 287 -27.86 12.16 -34.74
N GLU A 288 -28.47 13.07 -33.97
CA GLU A 288 -27.87 13.63 -32.75
C GLU A 288 -27.46 12.58 -31.71
N TRP A 289 -28.29 11.54 -31.52
CA TRP A 289 -27.96 10.46 -30.61
C TRP A 289 -26.63 9.74 -30.93
N PHE A 290 -26.24 9.70 -32.21
CA PHE A 290 -25.02 9.09 -32.65
C PHE A 290 -23.80 9.84 -32.07
N TYR A 291 -23.85 11.16 -32.00
CA TYR A 291 -22.74 11.95 -31.41
C TYR A 291 -22.61 11.69 -29.91
N ALA A 292 -23.74 11.53 -29.18
CA ALA A 292 -23.72 11.16 -27.77
C ALA A 292 -23.13 9.76 -27.57
N ALA A 293 -23.56 8.76 -28.33
CA ALA A 293 -23.04 7.40 -28.29
C ALA A 293 -21.54 7.34 -28.62
N ARG A 294 -21.11 8.05 -29.65
CA ARG A 294 -19.70 8.19 -30.04
C ARG A 294 -18.86 8.77 -28.91
N ASN A 295 -19.31 9.86 -28.28
CA ASN A 295 -18.58 10.52 -27.20
C ASN A 295 -18.44 9.60 -25.99
N ALA A 296 -19.50 8.86 -25.65
CA ALA A 296 -19.45 7.86 -24.59
C ALA A 296 -18.46 6.73 -24.90
N ALA A 297 -18.47 6.22 -26.16
CA ALA A 297 -17.54 5.18 -26.60
C ALA A 297 -16.09 5.64 -26.56
N ILE A 298 -15.80 6.86 -27.06
CA ILE A 298 -14.43 7.42 -27.02
C ILE A 298 -13.98 7.61 -25.58
N GLY A 299 -14.84 8.12 -24.68
CA GLY A 299 -14.52 8.28 -23.27
C GLY A 299 -14.19 6.96 -22.60
N PHE A 300 -15.03 5.95 -22.83
CA PHE A 300 -14.82 4.60 -22.32
C PHE A 300 -13.49 4.02 -22.82
N LEU A 301 -13.25 4.06 -24.15
CA LEU A 301 -12.02 3.52 -24.76
C LEU A 301 -10.78 4.24 -24.25
N THR A 302 -10.83 5.54 -24.04
CA THR A 302 -9.71 6.32 -23.51
C THR A 302 -9.29 5.86 -22.12
N VAL A 303 -10.27 5.71 -21.22
CA VAL A 303 -10.01 5.23 -19.86
C VAL A 303 -9.58 3.76 -19.86
N TYR A 304 -10.24 2.93 -20.67
CA TYR A 304 -9.87 1.52 -20.83
C TYR A 304 -8.43 1.36 -21.31
N LEU A 305 -8.04 2.08 -22.35
CA LEU A 305 -6.68 2.00 -22.91
C LEU A 305 -5.62 2.45 -21.90
N MET A 306 -5.92 3.47 -21.10
CA MET A 306 -5.03 3.88 -20.02
C MET A 306 -4.75 2.73 -19.04
N PHE A 307 -5.79 2.10 -18.51
CA PHE A 307 -5.61 0.97 -17.59
C PHE A 307 -4.98 -0.25 -18.28
N PHE A 308 -5.27 -0.48 -19.57
CA PHE A 308 -4.64 -1.53 -20.36
C PHE A 308 -3.12 -1.32 -20.46
N ILE A 309 -2.67 -0.10 -20.79
CA ILE A 309 -1.25 0.25 -20.85
C ILE A 309 -0.60 0.10 -19.47
N MET A 310 -1.24 0.59 -18.41
CA MET A 310 -0.74 0.42 -17.04
C MET A 310 -0.57 -1.06 -16.68
N THR A 311 -1.53 -1.90 -17.04
CA THR A 311 -1.46 -3.35 -16.80
C THR A 311 -0.33 -3.99 -17.60
N ALA A 312 -0.18 -3.63 -18.88
CA ALA A 312 0.89 -4.13 -19.73
C ALA A 312 2.27 -3.77 -19.15
N VAL A 313 2.43 -2.52 -18.72
CA VAL A 313 3.68 -2.06 -18.11
C VAL A 313 3.95 -2.80 -16.79
N ALA A 314 2.95 -3.01 -15.93
CA ALA A 314 3.12 -3.78 -14.69
C ALA A 314 3.53 -5.23 -14.97
N LEU A 315 2.86 -5.89 -15.91
CA LEU A 315 3.18 -7.26 -16.31
C LEU A 315 4.59 -7.37 -16.89
N PHE A 316 5.02 -6.41 -17.70
CA PHE A 316 6.36 -6.38 -18.27
C PHE A 316 7.43 -6.10 -17.21
N ALA A 317 7.18 -5.13 -16.32
CA ALA A 317 8.15 -4.70 -15.31
C ALA A 317 8.40 -5.75 -14.20
N ASP A 318 7.43 -6.65 -13.96
CA ASP A 318 7.52 -7.62 -12.86
C ASP A 318 7.13 -9.05 -13.31
N TRP A 319 7.43 -9.35 -14.58
CA TRP A 319 7.00 -10.59 -15.24
C TRP A 319 7.33 -11.86 -14.47
N GLU A 320 8.53 -11.94 -13.90
CA GLU A 320 9.03 -13.11 -13.16
C GLU A 320 8.38 -13.26 -11.78
N ASN A 321 7.99 -12.16 -11.18
CA ASN A 321 7.34 -12.14 -9.86
C ASN A 321 5.83 -12.34 -9.93
N ILE A 322 5.21 -12.13 -11.10
CA ILE A 322 3.79 -12.43 -11.31
C ILE A 322 3.66 -13.89 -11.75
N ARG A 323 3.74 -14.80 -10.77
CA ARG A 323 3.76 -16.27 -11.00
C ARG A 323 2.36 -16.84 -11.19
N ILE A 324 1.71 -16.44 -12.27
CA ILE A 324 0.43 -17.00 -12.73
C ILE A 324 0.59 -17.57 -14.14
N PRO A 325 -0.30 -18.46 -14.59
CA PRO A 325 -0.25 -19.02 -15.94
C PRO A 325 -0.25 -17.94 -17.02
N PHE A 326 0.44 -18.19 -18.14
CA PHE A 326 0.55 -17.23 -19.25
C PHE A 326 -0.82 -16.75 -19.75
N TYR A 327 -1.78 -17.65 -19.94
CA TYR A 327 -3.13 -17.27 -20.36
C TYR A 327 -3.80 -16.31 -19.39
N ARG A 328 -3.53 -16.45 -18.08
CA ARG A 328 -4.04 -15.55 -17.04
C ARG A 328 -3.42 -14.17 -17.14
N LYS A 329 -2.14 -14.06 -17.53
CA LYS A 329 -1.49 -12.76 -17.78
C LYS A 329 -2.14 -12.05 -18.97
N ILE A 330 -2.48 -12.79 -20.03
CA ILE A 330 -3.22 -12.25 -21.18
C ILE A 330 -4.63 -11.81 -20.75
N GLU A 331 -5.34 -12.64 -19.99
CA GLU A 331 -6.67 -12.30 -19.47
C GLU A 331 -6.64 -11.00 -18.64
N LEU A 332 -5.62 -10.81 -17.80
CA LEU A 332 -5.45 -9.60 -17.01
C LEU A 332 -5.32 -8.32 -17.86
N LEU A 333 -4.67 -8.37 -19.01
CA LEU A 333 -4.55 -7.21 -19.91
C LEU A 333 -5.93 -6.64 -20.28
N PHE A 334 -6.91 -7.52 -20.47
CA PHE A 334 -8.25 -7.13 -20.92
C PHE A 334 -9.23 -6.93 -19.77
N VAL A 335 -9.10 -7.69 -18.69
CA VAL A 335 -10.07 -7.67 -17.59
C VAL A 335 -9.70 -6.66 -16.50
N HIS A 336 -8.41 -6.46 -16.20
CA HIS A 336 -7.99 -5.48 -15.18
C HIS A 336 -8.48 -4.06 -15.48
N PRO A 337 -8.48 -3.54 -16.74
CA PRO A 337 -9.11 -2.26 -17.05
C PRO A 337 -10.57 -2.19 -16.61
N LEU A 338 -11.36 -3.20 -16.93
CA LEU A 338 -12.77 -3.28 -16.57
C LEU A 338 -13.01 -3.43 -15.07
N PHE A 339 -12.09 -4.09 -14.39
CA PHE A 339 -12.17 -4.32 -12.93
C PHE A 339 -12.00 -3.03 -12.13
N TYR A 340 -11.35 -2.00 -12.70
CA TYR A 340 -11.09 -0.72 -12.05
C TYR A 340 -11.96 0.43 -12.59
N MET A 341 -12.65 0.24 -13.70
CA MET A 341 -13.66 1.16 -14.23
C MET A 341 -15.01 0.98 -13.55
#